data_9ac2a053f8d6b11489d2b1e3299f0bc5
#
_entry.id   9ac2a053f8d6b11489d2b1e3299f0bc5
#
_cell.length_a   1.000
_cell.length_b   1.000
_cell.length_c   1.000
_cell.angle_alpha   90.00
_cell.angle_beta   90.00
_cell.angle_gamma   90.00
#
_symmetry.space_group_name_H-M   'P 1'
#
loop_
_entity.id
_entity.type
_entity.pdbx_description
1 polymer ?
#
loop_
_entity_poly.entity_id
_entity_poly.type
_entity_poly.pdbx_seq_one_letter_code
_entity_poly.pdbx_strand_id
1 'polypeptide(L)'
;FGENLDLTGKGGYYVSAVSRDTDENGIQGFFTVSLKSAPTDNVTVYVASSDTSEGVINRVGDNSSLDSSNLFALSFTTDSWNSPQTVEVTGQWDNLSDGDQSYAILVYPDNTTSDKNYLYVDPEDAVLRNLDLTDQGTFYVSEITGDTDENGQTATFTVRLSSEPNSGDSSSSNDNVTITLSSSDTGEGRISHIDSTAVSGDTSTLTFTRSNWSAAQTVTVTGQSDNFSDGDQNYTIILSQDNQTTDLKFRYVDPPDVSVKNLDLTGKGGYYVSAVSRDTDENGIQGFFTVSLKSAPTDNVTVYVASSDMSEGX
;
A
#
# COMPACT_ATOMS: atom_id res chain seq x y z
N PHE A 1 53.70 17.97 4.50
CA PHE A 1 53.51 18.09 3.06
C PHE A 1 52.61 16.98 2.58
N GLY A 2 51.35 17.29 2.23
CA GLY A 2 50.46 16.32 1.58
C GLY A 2 50.83 16.20 0.10
N GLU A 3 51.09 15.02 -0.37
CA GLU A 3 51.30 14.78 -1.79
C GLU A 3 49.97 14.97 -2.54
N ASN A 4 50.01 15.73 -3.63
CA ASN A 4 48.88 15.89 -4.51
C ASN A 4 48.84 14.68 -5.45
N LEU A 5 47.89 13.77 -5.23
CA LEU A 5 47.77 12.54 -6.02
C LEU A 5 47.29 12.88 -7.43
N ASP A 6 48.01 12.41 -8.44
CA ASP A 6 47.59 12.52 -9.83
C ASP A 6 46.61 11.39 -10.14
N LEU A 7 45.33 11.75 -10.32
CA LEU A 7 44.24 10.78 -10.65
C LEU A 7 43.92 10.75 -12.15
N THR A 8 44.75 11.41 -12.99
CA THR A 8 44.56 11.39 -14.45
C THR A 8 44.73 9.96 -14.97
N GLY A 9 43.72 9.47 -15.68
CA GLY A 9 43.72 8.12 -16.23
C GLY A 9 43.35 7.01 -15.25
N LYS A 10 42.96 7.36 -14.01
CA LYS A 10 42.57 6.39 -13.01
C LYS A 10 41.25 5.74 -13.41
N GLY A 11 41.05 4.54 -12.92
CA GLY A 11 39.76 3.82 -12.98
C GLY A 11 38.72 4.49 -12.10
N GLY A 12 37.58 3.89 -12.05
CA GLY A 12 36.53 4.41 -11.18
C GLY A 12 35.44 3.34 -10.95
N TYR A 13 34.46 3.71 -10.16
CA TYR A 13 33.40 2.79 -9.75
C TYR A 13 32.04 3.34 -10.19
N TYR A 14 31.15 2.44 -10.58
CA TYR A 14 29.73 2.71 -10.64
C TYR A 14 29.11 2.20 -9.34
N VAL A 15 28.50 3.10 -8.58
CA VAL A 15 27.65 2.77 -7.43
C VAL A 15 26.25 3.21 -7.82
N SER A 16 25.30 2.26 -7.88
CA SER A 16 23.95 2.60 -8.30
C SER A 16 23.21 3.38 -7.21
N ALA A 17 22.14 4.07 -7.59
CA ALA A 17 21.19 4.58 -6.60
C ALA A 17 20.64 3.40 -5.77
N VAL A 18 20.29 3.69 -4.53
CA VAL A 18 19.66 2.71 -3.63
C VAL A 18 18.23 2.44 -4.13
N SER A 19 17.81 1.17 -4.09
CA SER A 19 16.50 0.76 -4.59
C SER A 19 15.34 1.35 -3.79
N ARG A 20 15.53 1.52 -2.46
CA ARG A 20 14.54 2.10 -1.53
C ARG A 20 15.17 2.32 -0.16
N ASP A 21 14.49 3.10 0.68
CA ASP A 21 14.82 3.22 2.10
C ASP A 21 14.56 1.88 2.81
N THR A 22 15.25 1.65 3.91
CA THR A 22 14.98 0.55 4.84
C THR A 22 13.96 1.01 5.88
N ASP A 23 13.53 0.11 6.76
CA ASP A 23 12.65 0.47 7.86
C ASP A 23 12.90 -0.44 9.08
N GLU A 24 12.36 -0.03 10.21
CA GLU A 24 12.51 -0.76 11.46
C GLU A 24 11.85 -2.15 11.48
N ASN A 25 10.96 -2.44 10.52
CA ASN A 25 10.40 -3.79 10.37
C ASN A 25 11.28 -4.70 9.52
N GLY A 26 12.46 -4.23 9.15
CA GLY A 26 13.44 -5.05 8.44
C GLY A 26 13.28 -5.05 6.92
N ILE A 27 12.63 -4.04 6.36
CA ILE A 27 12.59 -3.87 4.91
C ILE A 27 14.02 -3.72 4.40
N GLN A 28 14.28 -4.34 3.24
CA GLN A 28 15.61 -4.37 2.66
C GLN A 28 15.72 -3.39 1.49
N GLY A 29 16.83 -2.64 1.47
CA GLY A 29 17.26 -1.87 0.33
C GLY A 29 18.48 -2.52 -0.29
N PHE A 30 18.78 -2.20 -1.54
CA PHE A 30 19.99 -2.70 -2.19
C PHE A 30 20.54 -1.68 -3.19
N PHE A 31 21.82 -1.81 -3.48
CA PHE A 31 22.50 -1.10 -4.54
C PHE A 31 23.55 -2.01 -5.15
N THR A 32 24.15 -1.59 -6.24
CA THR A 32 25.18 -2.39 -6.91
C THR A 32 26.47 -1.60 -7.09
N VAL A 33 27.56 -2.33 -7.12
CA VAL A 33 28.89 -1.76 -7.40
C VAL A 33 29.49 -2.51 -8.59
N SER A 34 30.12 -1.79 -9.51
CA SER A 34 30.97 -2.36 -10.58
C SER A 34 32.09 -1.39 -10.93
N LEU A 35 33.07 -1.81 -11.69
CA LEU A 35 34.16 -0.93 -12.12
C LEU A 35 33.78 -0.20 -13.43
N LYS A 36 34.38 0.96 -13.66
CA LYS A 36 34.18 1.75 -14.90
C LYS A 36 35.07 1.32 -16.05
N SER A 37 36.17 0.64 -15.75
CA SER A 37 37.11 0.16 -16.78
C SER A 37 37.74 -1.15 -16.33
N ALA A 38 38.25 -1.91 -17.32
CA ALA A 38 38.91 -3.19 -17.05
C ALA A 38 40.16 -2.97 -16.21
N PRO A 39 40.31 -3.68 -15.10
CA PRO A 39 41.52 -3.59 -14.30
C PRO A 39 42.64 -4.44 -14.90
N THR A 40 43.88 -4.15 -14.52
CA THR A 40 45.06 -4.95 -14.92
C THR A 40 45.32 -6.09 -13.94
N ASP A 41 44.69 -6.05 -12.75
CA ASP A 41 44.80 -7.06 -11.70
C ASP A 41 43.51 -6.99 -10.88
N ASN A 42 43.30 -7.91 -9.97
CA ASN A 42 42.09 -7.94 -9.14
C ASN A 42 41.96 -6.65 -8.32
N VAL A 43 40.73 -6.14 -8.24
CA VAL A 43 40.42 -4.94 -7.46
C VAL A 43 39.38 -5.33 -6.40
N THR A 44 39.64 -4.99 -5.17
CA THR A 44 38.74 -5.20 -4.05
C THR A 44 38.28 -3.88 -3.50
N VAL A 45 36.97 -3.79 -3.17
CA VAL A 45 36.42 -2.72 -2.34
C VAL A 45 35.76 -3.35 -1.13
N TYR A 46 35.76 -2.61 -0.04
CA TYR A 46 35.12 -3.04 1.19
C TYR A 46 33.87 -2.20 1.43
N VAL A 47 32.83 -2.82 1.98
CA VAL A 47 31.59 -2.13 2.34
C VAL A 47 31.32 -2.32 3.83
N ALA A 48 30.80 -1.26 4.47
CA ALA A 48 30.48 -1.27 5.89
C ALA A 48 29.33 -0.30 6.16
N SER A 49 28.42 -0.66 7.06
CA SER A 49 27.41 0.30 7.51
C SER A 49 28.06 1.35 8.43
N SER A 50 27.72 2.62 8.22
CA SER A 50 28.15 3.70 9.11
C SER A 50 27.41 3.64 10.44
N ASP A 51 26.23 3.00 10.48
CA ASP A 51 25.42 2.84 11.68
C ASP A 51 24.66 1.52 11.64
N THR A 52 25.18 0.56 12.41
CA THR A 52 24.56 -0.78 12.46
C THR A 52 23.33 -0.84 13.36
N SER A 53 23.02 0.22 14.11
CA SER A 53 21.73 0.31 14.81
C SER A 53 20.60 0.69 13.86
N GLU A 54 20.93 1.29 12.71
CA GLU A 54 19.95 1.68 11.70
C GLU A 54 19.88 0.70 10.53
N GLY A 55 21.03 0.14 10.12
CA GLY A 55 21.01 -0.81 9.02
C GLY A 55 22.24 -1.70 8.99
N VAL A 56 22.01 -2.97 8.73
CA VAL A 56 23.09 -3.97 8.64
C VAL A 56 23.13 -4.55 7.22
N ILE A 57 24.36 -4.78 6.75
CA ILE A 57 24.57 -5.47 5.47
C ILE A 57 24.28 -6.94 5.69
N ASN A 58 23.36 -7.50 4.91
CA ASN A 58 22.96 -8.90 5.03
C ASN A 58 23.35 -9.75 3.81
N ARG A 59 23.78 -9.10 2.73
CA ARG A 59 24.26 -9.83 1.55
C ARG A 59 25.26 -8.97 0.75
N VAL A 60 26.32 -9.61 0.27
CA VAL A 60 27.34 -8.96 -0.58
C VAL A 60 27.64 -9.89 -1.75
N GLY A 61 27.32 -9.46 -2.98
CA GLY A 61 27.41 -10.31 -4.15
C GLY A 61 26.50 -11.55 -3.98
N ASP A 62 27.07 -12.73 -4.14
CA ASP A 62 26.36 -13.99 -3.95
C ASP A 62 26.43 -14.52 -2.52
N ASN A 63 27.18 -13.83 -1.62
CA ASN A 63 27.35 -14.27 -0.25
C ASN A 63 26.28 -13.68 0.66
N SER A 64 25.40 -14.54 1.18
CA SER A 64 24.36 -14.20 2.15
C SER A 64 24.65 -14.75 3.55
N SER A 65 25.83 -15.37 3.75
CA SER A 65 26.24 -15.90 5.05
C SER A 65 27.34 -15.04 5.63
N LEU A 66 26.97 -13.78 5.94
CA LEU A 66 27.92 -12.79 6.45
C LEU A 66 28.07 -12.95 7.97
N ASP A 67 29.23 -12.63 8.46
CA ASP A 67 29.49 -12.59 9.90
C ASP A 67 29.12 -11.21 10.49
N SER A 68 29.39 -11.02 11.75
CA SER A 68 29.05 -9.76 12.45
C SER A 68 30.17 -8.71 12.36
N SER A 69 31.09 -8.84 11.42
CA SER A 69 32.25 -7.94 11.34
C SER A 69 31.91 -6.53 10.86
N ASN A 70 30.79 -6.36 10.15
CA ASN A 70 30.40 -5.10 9.50
C ASN A 70 31.44 -4.58 8.50
N LEU A 71 32.27 -5.48 7.94
CA LEU A 71 33.23 -5.09 6.89
C LEU A 71 33.34 -6.25 5.90
N PHE A 72 32.84 -6.05 4.70
CA PHE A 72 32.72 -7.11 3.71
C PHE A 72 33.37 -6.71 2.40
N ALA A 73 33.89 -7.67 1.65
CA ALA A 73 34.66 -7.43 0.45
C ALA A 73 33.87 -7.75 -0.83
N LEU A 74 33.93 -6.87 -1.81
CA LEU A 74 33.53 -7.09 -3.20
C LEU A 74 34.82 -7.18 -4.03
N SER A 75 34.99 -8.25 -4.77
CA SER A 75 36.19 -8.47 -5.58
C SER A 75 35.86 -8.52 -7.06
N PHE A 76 36.59 -7.77 -7.85
CA PHE A 76 36.43 -7.66 -9.29
C PHE A 76 37.69 -8.14 -9.98
N THR A 77 37.54 -9.06 -10.92
CA THR A 77 38.65 -9.63 -11.69
C THR A 77 38.71 -8.96 -13.07
N THR A 78 39.74 -9.26 -13.82
CA THR A 78 39.86 -8.83 -15.22
C THR A 78 38.71 -9.32 -16.10
N ASP A 79 38.02 -10.40 -15.69
CA ASP A 79 36.90 -10.98 -16.45
C ASP A 79 35.54 -10.57 -15.95
N SER A 80 35.41 -10.13 -14.68
CA SER A 80 34.12 -9.84 -14.03
C SER A 80 33.95 -8.38 -13.64
N TRP A 81 34.86 -7.50 -14.03
CA TRP A 81 34.92 -6.13 -13.57
C TRP A 81 33.65 -5.31 -13.85
N ASN A 82 32.98 -5.60 -14.95
CA ASN A 82 31.78 -4.86 -15.38
C ASN A 82 30.47 -5.58 -14.98
N SER A 83 30.57 -6.65 -14.20
CA SER A 83 29.38 -7.36 -13.68
C SER A 83 29.01 -6.75 -12.33
N PRO A 84 27.86 -6.04 -12.22
CA PRO A 84 27.51 -5.40 -10.96
C PRO A 84 27.31 -6.44 -9.85
N GLN A 85 27.90 -6.18 -8.70
CA GLN A 85 27.69 -7.00 -7.50
C GLN A 85 26.75 -6.25 -6.55
N THR A 86 25.76 -6.97 -6.00
CA THR A 86 24.72 -6.39 -5.17
C THR A 86 25.17 -6.34 -3.71
N VAL A 87 24.89 -5.23 -3.05
CA VAL A 87 24.94 -5.09 -1.59
C VAL A 87 23.52 -4.91 -1.11
N GLU A 88 23.07 -5.78 -0.22
CA GLU A 88 21.72 -5.77 0.34
C GLU A 88 21.83 -5.39 1.82
N VAL A 89 20.96 -4.48 2.24
CA VAL A 89 20.97 -3.90 3.58
C VAL A 89 19.59 -4.09 4.19
N THR A 90 19.53 -4.52 5.44
CA THR A 90 18.29 -4.70 6.19
C THR A 90 18.20 -3.64 7.29
N GLY A 91 17.06 -2.94 7.35
CA GLY A 91 16.79 -1.97 8.42
C GLY A 91 16.73 -2.64 9.78
N GLN A 92 17.07 -1.89 10.81
CA GLN A 92 17.14 -2.39 12.18
C GLN A 92 16.14 -1.63 13.05
N TRP A 93 15.57 -2.33 14.01
CA TRP A 93 14.64 -1.77 14.98
C TRP A 93 15.37 -1.42 16.26
N ASP A 94 15.23 -0.20 16.72
CA ASP A 94 15.89 0.23 17.96
C ASP A 94 14.94 0.65 19.08
N ASN A 95 13.63 0.61 18.85
CA ASN A 95 12.58 0.92 19.83
C ASN A 95 12.62 2.41 20.29
N LEU A 96 13.16 3.31 19.48
CA LEU A 96 13.16 4.74 19.76
C LEU A 96 12.24 5.45 18.77
N SER A 97 11.48 6.43 19.24
CA SER A 97 10.68 7.28 18.35
C SER A 97 11.50 8.54 18.10
N ASP A 98 12.51 8.42 17.24
CA ASP A 98 13.45 9.52 16.97
C ASP A 98 13.40 10.00 15.51
N GLY A 99 12.43 9.49 14.74
CA GLY A 99 12.23 9.86 13.35
C GLY A 99 13.17 9.12 12.42
N ASP A 100 12.89 9.21 11.13
CA ASP A 100 13.68 8.53 10.10
C ASP A 100 15.17 8.91 10.23
N GLN A 101 16.04 7.93 10.39
CA GLN A 101 17.47 8.14 10.58
C GLN A 101 18.23 7.88 9.28
N SER A 102 19.18 8.79 8.95
CA SER A 102 20.01 8.64 7.76
C SER A 102 21.33 7.97 8.12
N TYR A 103 21.72 7.00 7.31
CA TYR A 103 22.99 6.31 7.44
C TYR A 103 23.56 6.04 6.05
N ALA A 104 24.82 5.59 6.00
CA ALA A 104 25.48 5.28 4.74
C ALA A 104 26.07 3.89 4.76
N ILE A 105 26.09 3.23 3.63
CA ILE A 105 26.99 2.12 3.42
C ILE A 105 28.24 2.70 2.78
N LEU A 106 29.29 2.76 3.57
CA LEU A 106 30.58 3.28 3.18
C LEU A 106 31.24 2.28 2.23
N VAL A 107 31.78 2.76 1.13
CA VAL A 107 32.43 1.90 0.13
C VAL A 107 33.90 2.34 0.07
N TYR A 108 34.80 1.48 0.53
CA TYR A 108 36.22 1.81 0.68
C TYR A 108 37.05 1.13 -0.39
N PRO A 109 38.03 1.81 -0.98
CA PRO A 109 38.98 1.13 -1.86
C PRO A 109 39.97 0.28 -1.05
N ASP A 110 40.38 -0.84 -1.61
CA ASP A 110 41.53 -1.57 -1.07
C ASP A 110 42.83 -0.87 -1.55
N ASN A 111 43.41 -0.11 -0.69
CA ASN A 111 44.62 0.64 -1.02
C ASN A 111 45.89 -0.22 -1.04
N THR A 112 45.73 -1.56 -1.04
CA THR A 112 46.85 -2.49 -1.26
C THR A 112 46.79 -3.13 -2.64
N THR A 113 45.77 -2.78 -3.47
CA THR A 113 45.65 -3.35 -4.82
C THR A 113 46.92 -3.13 -5.65
N SER A 114 47.27 -4.12 -6.44
CA SER A 114 48.38 -3.99 -7.39
C SER A 114 47.99 -3.20 -8.63
N ASP A 115 46.73 -3.03 -8.90
CA ASP A 115 46.29 -2.22 -10.04
C ASP A 115 46.37 -0.75 -9.71
N LYS A 116 47.34 -0.09 -10.34
CA LYS A 116 47.66 1.34 -10.10
C LYS A 116 46.56 2.27 -10.59
N ASN A 117 45.67 1.80 -11.47
CA ASN A 117 44.55 2.61 -11.94
C ASN A 117 43.45 2.73 -10.88
N TYR A 118 43.39 1.81 -9.92
CA TYR A 118 42.42 1.81 -8.84
C TYR A 118 42.98 2.17 -7.48
N LEU A 119 44.31 2.24 -7.38
CA LEU A 119 44.98 2.59 -6.12
C LEU A 119 44.59 4.01 -5.71
N TYR A 120 44.06 4.18 -4.51
CA TYR A 120 43.58 5.45 -3.91
C TYR A 120 42.39 6.08 -4.65
N VAL A 121 41.65 5.33 -5.47
CA VAL A 121 40.43 5.82 -6.07
C VAL A 121 39.26 5.43 -5.14
N ASP A 122 38.59 6.43 -4.60
CA ASP A 122 37.57 6.27 -3.58
C ASP A 122 36.18 6.17 -4.26
N PRO A 123 35.43 5.08 -4.06
CA PRO A 123 34.05 5.00 -4.58
C PRO A 123 33.12 5.98 -3.85
N GLU A 124 31.93 6.24 -4.44
CA GLU A 124 30.88 6.97 -3.74
C GLU A 124 30.21 6.05 -2.71
N ASP A 125 29.82 6.61 -1.57
CA ASP A 125 29.04 5.90 -0.56
C ASP A 125 27.58 5.82 -0.98
N ALA A 126 26.85 4.80 -0.51
CA ALA A 126 25.41 4.68 -0.71
C ALA A 126 24.68 5.18 0.53
N VAL A 127 23.85 6.22 0.37
CA VAL A 127 23.11 6.82 1.48
C VAL A 127 21.69 6.25 1.50
N LEU A 128 21.25 5.83 2.69
CA LEU A 128 19.92 5.26 2.95
C LEU A 128 19.28 6.00 4.13
N ARG A 129 17.98 5.83 4.28
CA ARG A 129 17.27 6.15 5.53
C ARG A 129 16.66 4.89 6.08
N ASN A 130 16.67 4.77 7.40
CA ASN A 130 15.86 3.78 8.12
C ASN A 130 14.61 4.49 8.62
N LEU A 131 13.45 3.98 8.24
CA LEU A 131 12.20 4.65 8.56
C LEU A 131 11.76 4.24 9.96
N ASP A 132 11.52 5.25 10.81
CA ASP A 132 11.06 5.06 12.19
C ASP A 132 9.60 4.61 12.17
N LEU A 133 9.35 3.39 12.64
CA LEU A 133 8.00 2.81 12.74
C LEU A 133 7.51 2.75 14.19
N THR A 134 8.27 3.27 15.13
CA THR A 134 7.86 3.38 16.52
C THR A 134 6.70 4.38 16.61
N ASP A 135 5.63 4.02 17.31
CA ASP A 135 4.42 4.82 17.42
C ASP A 135 3.61 4.99 16.12
N GLN A 136 3.76 4.07 15.17
CA GLN A 136 2.94 4.13 13.97
C GLN A 136 1.45 4.22 14.28
N GLY A 137 0.75 5.02 13.50
CA GLY A 137 -0.70 5.08 13.53
C GLY A 137 -1.31 3.82 12.92
N THR A 138 -2.62 3.66 13.09
CA THR A 138 -3.36 2.58 12.44
C THR A 138 -4.67 3.12 11.89
N PHE A 139 -5.25 2.37 10.95
CA PHE A 139 -6.57 2.66 10.40
C PHE A 139 -7.59 1.74 11.06
N TYR A 140 -8.70 2.32 11.50
CA TYR A 140 -9.88 1.54 11.90
C TYR A 140 -10.79 1.46 10.68
N VAL A 141 -10.90 0.28 10.12
CA VAL A 141 -11.78 -0.02 8.98
C VAL A 141 -12.87 -0.95 9.48
N SER A 142 -14.14 -0.54 9.34
CA SER A 142 -15.23 -1.39 9.80
C SER A 142 -15.48 -2.54 8.84
N GLU A 143 -16.17 -3.56 9.32
CA GLU A 143 -16.71 -4.60 8.45
C GLU A 143 -17.72 -3.97 7.48
N ILE A 144 -17.91 -4.60 6.32
CA ILE A 144 -18.91 -4.19 5.34
C ILE A 144 -20.32 -4.51 5.89
N THR A 145 -21.31 -3.68 5.62
CA THR A 145 -22.65 -3.84 6.17
C THR A 145 -23.42 -4.99 5.57
N GLY A 146 -23.00 -5.53 4.43
CA GLY A 146 -23.66 -6.65 3.78
C GLY A 146 -23.18 -6.87 2.37
N ASP A 147 -23.87 -7.73 1.64
CA ASP A 147 -23.55 -8.03 0.24
C ASP A 147 -24.12 -6.93 -0.68
N THR A 148 -23.50 -6.75 -1.84
CA THR A 148 -24.06 -6.00 -2.95
C THR A 148 -24.81 -6.96 -3.89
N ASP A 149 -25.48 -6.47 -4.90
CA ASP A 149 -26.12 -7.32 -5.90
C ASP A 149 -26.15 -6.67 -7.28
N GLU A 150 -26.44 -7.45 -8.29
CA GLU A 150 -26.49 -7.00 -9.69
C GLU A 150 -27.60 -5.99 -9.99
N ASN A 151 -28.53 -5.78 -9.09
CA ASN A 151 -29.56 -4.75 -9.23
C ASN A 151 -29.13 -3.40 -8.62
N GLY A 152 -27.88 -3.32 -8.20
CA GLY A 152 -27.32 -2.07 -7.67
C GLY A 152 -27.51 -1.89 -6.18
N GLN A 153 -27.72 -2.98 -5.43
CA GLN A 153 -27.75 -2.90 -3.97
C GLN A 153 -26.42 -2.35 -3.47
N THR A 154 -26.51 -1.50 -2.44
CA THR A 154 -25.33 -0.87 -1.87
C THR A 154 -24.98 -1.49 -0.52
N ALA A 155 -23.68 -1.44 -0.20
CA ALA A 155 -23.17 -1.79 1.11
C ALA A 155 -22.18 -0.69 1.53
N THR A 156 -21.92 -0.56 2.82
CA THR A 156 -21.05 0.51 3.32
C THR A 156 -20.04 -0.04 4.33
N PHE A 157 -18.91 0.64 4.41
CA PHE A 157 -17.96 0.49 5.50
C PHE A 157 -17.41 1.88 5.85
N THR A 158 -16.73 1.98 6.98
CA THR A 158 -16.18 3.26 7.43
C THR A 158 -14.71 3.15 7.69
N VAL A 159 -14.01 4.28 7.54
CA VAL A 159 -12.58 4.39 7.82
C VAL A 159 -12.36 5.61 8.71
N ARG A 160 -11.51 5.47 9.74
CA ARG A 160 -10.99 6.58 10.55
C ARG A 160 -9.59 6.24 11.05
N LEU A 161 -8.89 7.24 11.55
CA LEU A 161 -7.55 7.01 12.08
C LEU A 161 -7.59 6.65 13.57
N SER A 162 -6.53 6.03 14.04
CA SER A 162 -6.34 5.68 15.47
C SER A 162 -5.89 6.89 16.30
N SER A 163 -5.22 7.86 15.67
CA SER A 163 -4.69 9.03 16.35
C SER A 163 -4.68 10.24 15.41
N GLU A 164 -4.50 11.41 15.98
CA GLU A 164 -4.41 12.66 15.23
C GLU A 164 -3.14 12.69 14.37
N PRO A 165 -3.23 13.04 13.09
CA PRO A 165 -2.04 13.27 12.28
C PRO A 165 -1.16 14.34 12.92
N ASN A 166 0.08 13.99 13.21
CA ASN A 166 1.02 14.89 13.87
C ASN A 166 2.43 14.29 13.74
N SER A 167 3.16 14.78 12.77
CA SER A 167 4.52 14.29 12.49
C SER A 167 5.58 14.75 13.49
N GLY A 168 5.14 15.35 14.61
CA GLY A 168 6.08 15.81 15.64
C GLY A 168 6.68 17.20 15.36
N ASP A 169 6.55 17.69 14.15
CA ASP A 169 7.01 19.03 13.79
C ASP A 169 5.88 20.04 14.03
N SER A 170 5.99 20.79 15.12
CA SER A 170 4.99 21.79 15.49
C SER A 170 4.86 22.93 14.46
N SER A 171 5.76 23.01 13.50
CA SER A 171 5.69 24.01 12.43
C SER A 171 4.81 23.56 11.26
N SER A 172 4.50 22.27 11.15
CA SER A 172 3.68 21.75 10.05
C SER A 172 2.19 21.75 10.44
N SER A 173 1.44 22.68 9.89
CA SER A 173 -0.01 22.72 10.07
C SER A 173 -0.77 21.87 9.06
N ASN A 174 -0.07 21.19 8.17
CA ASN A 174 -0.64 20.50 7.01
C ASN A 174 -0.41 19.00 7.01
N ASP A 175 -0.25 18.38 8.18
CA ASP A 175 -0.13 16.93 8.24
C ASP A 175 -1.43 16.28 7.80
N ASN A 176 -1.37 15.57 6.71
CA ASN A 176 -2.51 14.88 6.11
C ASN A 176 -2.18 13.41 5.95
N VAL A 177 -3.22 12.59 6.08
CA VAL A 177 -3.15 11.15 5.75
C VAL A 177 -4.11 10.93 4.60
N THR A 178 -3.60 10.45 3.49
CA THR A 178 -4.40 10.15 2.29
C THR A 178 -4.24 8.68 1.96
N ILE A 179 -5.37 8.02 1.68
CA ILE A 179 -5.37 6.65 1.18
C ILE A 179 -6.18 6.61 -0.11
N THR A 180 -5.78 5.74 -1.01
CA THR A 180 -6.45 5.49 -2.28
C THR A 180 -7.29 4.24 -2.15
N LEU A 181 -8.50 4.27 -2.71
CA LEU A 181 -9.41 3.15 -2.73
C LEU A 181 -9.69 2.76 -4.18
N SER A 182 -9.75 1.45 -4.43
CA SER A 182 -10.14 0.94 -5.75
C SER A 182 -10.86 -0.40 -5.57
N SER A 183 -11.68 -0.77 -6.57
CA SER A 183 -12.28 -2.11 -6.60
C SER A 183 -11.34 -3.04 -7.36
N SER A 184 -11.16 -4.25 -6.84
CA SER A 184 -10.41 -5.30 -7.56
C SER A 184 -11.15 -5.79 -8.79
N ASP A 185 -12.49 -5.59 -8.82
CA ASP A 185 -13.32 -5.95 -9.96
C ASP A 185 -14.46 -4.95 -10.10
N THR A 186 -14.31 -4.02 -11.05
CA THR A 186 -15.30 -2.99 -11.30
C THR A 186 -16.51 -3.50 -12.09
N GLY A 187 -16.47 -4.74 -12.59
CA GLY A 187 -17.62 -5.42 -13.17
C GLY A 187 -18.57 -5.92 -12.11
N GLU A 188 -18.05 -6.20 -10.92
CA GLU A 188 -18.85 -6.71 -9.80
C GLU A 188 -19.26 -5.62 -8.81
N GLY A 189 -18.40 -4.63 -8.58
CA GLY A 189 -18.76 -3.55 -7.67
C GLY A 189 -17.87 -2.34 -7.79
N ARG A 190 -18.46 -1.17 -7.56
CA ARG A 190 -17.78 0.13 -7.68
C ARG A 190 -18.02 0.97 -6.44
N ILE A 191 -17.03 1.79 -6.10
CA ILE A 191 -17.21 2.81 -5.08
C ILE A 191 -18.11 3.88 -5.70
N SER A 192 -19.23 4.17 -5.05
CA SER A 192 -20.21 5.12 -5.58
C SER A 192 -20.28 6.42 -4.79
N HIS A 193 -19.98 6.39 -3.49
CA HIS A 193 -20.03 7.61 -2.66
C HIS A 193 -18.95 7.56 -1.58
N ILE A 194 -18.43 8.73 -1.25
CA ILE A 194 -17.67 8.98 -0.01
C ILE A 194 -18.55 9.91 0.82
N ASP A 195 -18.93 9.47 2.01
CA ASP A 195 -19.97 10.11 2.83
C ASP A 195 -21.23 10.29 1.98
N SER A 196 -21.67 11.52 1.78
CA SER A 196 -22.85 11.81 0.94
C SER A 196 -22.49 12.29 -0.46
N THR A 197 -21.19 12.27 -0.81
CA THR A 197 -20.72 12.82 -2.08
C THR A 197 -20.53 11.69 -3.08
N ALA A 198 -21.20 11.79 -4.22
CA ALA A 198 -21.04 10.81 -5.31
C ALA A 198 -19.63 10.92 -5.89
N VAL A 199 -19.02 9.78 -6.14
CA VAL A 199 -17.69 9.70 -6.78
C VAL A 199 -17.82 8.97 -8.12
N SER A 200 -16.91 9.25 -9.03
CA SER A 200 -16.88 8.62 -10.35
C SER A 200 -15.45 8.23 -10.68
N GLY A 201 -15.33 7.17 -11.44
CA GLY A 201 -14.03 6.63 -11.80
C GLY A 201 -13.75 5.35 -11.02
N ASP A 202 -12.60 4.75 -11.31
CA ASP A 202 -12.25 3.45 -10.75
C ASP A 202 -11.43 3.57 -9.47
N THR A 203 -11.03 4.79 -9.11
CA THR A 203 -10.30 5.06 -7.87
C THR A 203 -10.93 6.25 -7.14
N SER A 204 -10.81 6.24 -5.82
CA SER A 204 -11.26 7.34 -4.95
C SER A 204 -10.20 7.56 -3.87
N THR A 205 -10.29 8.67 -3.16
CA THR A 205 -9.36 8.95 -2.06
C THR A 205 -10.11 9.36 -0.80
N LEU A 206 -9.58 8.96 0.36
CA LEU A 206 -9.98 9.52 1.66
C LEU A 206 -8.81 10.35 2.16
N THR A 207 -9.12 11.54 2.69
CA THR A 207 -8.11 12.40 3.29
C THR A 207 -8.52 12.73 4.72
N PHE A 208 -7.60 12.49 5.64
CA PHE A 208 -7.75 12.76 7.06
C PHE A 208 -6.77 13.86 7.45
N THR A 209 -7.27 14.80 8.23
CA THR A 209 -6.53 15.96 8.72
C THR A 209 -6.64 15.98 10.23
N ARG A 210 -5.96 16.93 10.88
CA ARG A 210 -6.09 17.15 12.33
C ARG A 210 -7.53 17.44 12.78
N SER A 211 -8.38 17.95 11.88
CA SER A 211 -9.75 18.30 12.24
C SER A 211 -10.76 17.17 12.05
N ASN A 212 -10.45 16.17 11.21
CA ASN A 212 -11.44 15.13 10.89
C ASN A 212 -10.95 13.70 11.13
N TRP A 213 -9.74 13.49 11.66
CA TRP A 213 -9.11 12.17 11.77
C TRP A 213 -9.95 11.13 12.54
N SER A 214 -10.68 11.58 13.56
CA SER A 214 -11.49 10.70 14.41
C SER A 214 -12.91 10.53 13.87
N ALA A 215 -13.33 11.36 12.92
CA ALA A 215 -14.63 11.23 12.28
C ALA A 215 -14.56 10.14 11.23
N ALA A 216 -15.42 9.12 11.36
CA ALA A 216 -15.45 8.04 10.39
C ALA A 216 -15.98 8.56 9.05
N GLN A 217 -15.22 8.35 7.98
CA GLN A 217 -15.66 8.61 6.61
C GLN A 217 -16.31 7.34 6.07
N THR A 218 -17.49 7.46 5.49
CA THR A 218 -18.28 6.32 4.99
C THR A 218 -18.00 6.11 3.51
N VAL A 219 -17.66 4.89 3.15
CA VAL A 219 -17.47 4.46 1.76
C VAL A 219 -18.68 3.62 1.39
N THR A 220 -19.40 4.00 0.32
CA THR A 220 -20.53 3.26 -0.23
C THR A 220 -20.06 2.55 -1.50
N VAL A 221 -20.33 1.26 -1.53
CA VAL A 221 -20.04 0.40 -2.68
C VAL A 221 -21.38 -0.02 -3.29
N THR A 222 -21.48 -0.01 -4.61
CA THR A 222 -22.67 -0.39 -5.35
C THR A 222 -22.37 -1.58 -6.25
N GLY A 223 -23.18 -2.61 -6.15
CA GLY A 223 -23.06 -3.80 -7.01
C GLY A 223 -23.30 -3.45 -8.48
N GLN A 224 -22.70 -4.21 -9.35
CA GLN A 224 -22.78 -4.01 -10.80
C GLN A 224 -23.36 -5.27 -11.44
N SER A 225 -24.07 -5.07 -12.57
CA SER A 225 -24.62 -6.17 -13.34
C SER A 225 -23.71 -6.42 -14.55
N ASP A 226 -23.39 -7.65 -14.79
CA ASP A 226 -22.59 -8.01 -15.97
C ASP A 226 -23.36 -8.88 -16.98
N ASN A 227 -24.61 -9.24 -16.69
CA ASN A 227 -25.50 -10.07 -17.52
C ASN A 227 -25.02 -11.52 -17.70
N PHE A 228 -24.14 -12.01 -16.84
CA PHE A 228 -23.75 -13.42 -16.83
C PHE A 228 -24.40 -14.12 -15.63
N SER A 229 -24.75 -15.39 -15.76
CA SER A 229 -25.22 -16.21 -14.64
C SER A 229 -24.05 -17.09 -14.21
N ASP A 230 -23.11 -16.49 -13.51
CA ASP A 230 -21.86 -17.16 -13.09
C ASP A 230 -21.79 -17.39 -11.57
N GLY A 231 -22.84 -17.06 -10.86
CA GLY A 231 -22.95 -17.22 -9.41
C GLY A 231 -22.37 -16.02 -8.66
N ASP A 232 -22.67 -15.98 -7.36
CA ASP A 232 -22.22 -14.87 -6.51
C ASP A 232 -20.70 -14.73 -6.60
N GLN A 233 -20.24 -13.52 -6.87
CA GLN A 233 -18.81 -13.22 -7.07
C GLN A 233 -18.24 -12.43 -5.89
N ASN A 234 -17.02 -12.77 -5.49
CA ASN A 234 -16.30 -12.02 -4.46
C ASN A 234 -15.35 -11.02 -5.10
N TYR A 235 -15.32 -9.82 -4.56
CA TYR A 235 -14.35 -8.80 -4.95
C TYR A 235 -13.87 -8.08 -3.70
N THR A 236 -12.86 -7.24 -3.85
CA THR A 236 -12.22 -6.57 -2.73
C THR A 236 -12.15 -5.08 -3.01
N ILE A 237 -12.51 -4.27 -2.03
CA ILE A 237 -12.15 -2.85 -2.06
C ILE A 237 -10.76 -2.76 -1.46
N ILE A 238 -9.82 -2.43 -2.31
CA ILE A 238 -8.39 -2.32 -1.96
C ILE A 238 -8.18 -0.92 -1.42
N LEU A 239 -7.65 -0.84 -0.21
CA LEU A 239 -7.26 0.40 0.44
C LEU A 239 -5.74 0.45 0.43
N SER A 240 -5.17 1.49 -0.16
CA SER A 240 -3.71 1.58 -0.29
C SER A 240 -3.20 2.87 0.27
N GLN A 241 -2.05 2.80 0.90
CA GLN A 241 -1.32 3.99 1.34
C GLN A 241 -1.02 4.86 0.11
N ASP A 242 -1.17 6.17 0.27
CA ASP A 242 -0.97 7.13 -0.81
C ASP A 242 0.27 7.99 -0.51
N ASN A 243 1.09 8.23 -1.54
CA ASN A 243 2.29 9.05 -1.42
C ASN A 243 2.00 10.53 -1.14
N GLN A 244 0.72 10.93 -1.15
CA GLN A 244 0.30 12.27 -0.70
C GLN A 244 0.22 12.36 0.83
N THR A 245 0.36 11.24 1.55
CA THR A 245 0.41 11.25 3.01
C THR A 245 1.67 11.97 3.46
N THR A 246 1.49 13.06 4.20
CA THR A 246 2.62 13.84 4.73
C THR A 246 2.95 13.48 6.18
N ASP A 247 2.00 12.87 6.89
CA ASP A 247 2.18 12.48 8.28
C ASP A 247 3.09 11.26 8.40
N LEU A 248 4.15 11.35 9.20
CA LEU A 248 5.16 10.29 9.32
C LEU A 248 4.61 9.03 10.01
N LYS A 249 3.66 9.19 10.94
CA LYS A 249 3.07 8.04 11.65
C LYS A 249 2.24 7.15 10.73
N PHE A 250 1.74 7.69 9.62
CA PHE A 250 0.83 6.97 8.72
C PHE A 250 1.45 6.73 7.33
N ARG A 251 2.61 7.33 7.05
CA ARG A 251 3.18 7.34 5.69
C ARG A 251 3.36 5.96 5.08
N TYR A 252 3.69 4.96 5.90
CA TYR A 252 3.99 3.61 5.41
C TYR A 252 3.02 2.57 5.95
N VAL A 253 1.89 3.03 6.48
CA VAL A 253 0.88 2.13 7.05
C VAL A 253 -0.15 1.80 5.97
N ASP A 254 -0.28 0.52 5.64
CA ASP A 254 -1.23 0.05 4.66
C ASP A 254 -2.54 -0.32 5.38
N PRO A 255 -3.68 0.30 5.02
CA PRO A 255 -4.94 -0.05 5.67
C PRO A 255 -5.41 -1.44 5.26
N PRO A 256 -6.18 -2.13 6.10
CA PRO A 256 -6.74 -3.43 5.69
C PRO A 256 -7.79 -3.26 4.59
N ASP A 257 -7.77 -4.17 3.64
CA ASP A 257 -8.75 -4.26 2.54
C ASP A 257 -10.10 -4.75 3.03
N VAL A 258 -11.17 -4.45 2.25
CA VAL A 258 -12.53 -4.86 2.58
C VAL A 258 -13.05 -5.84 1.53
N SER A 259 -13.33 -7.08 1.96
CA SER A 259 -13.94 -8.11 1.09
C SER A 259 -15.44 -7.88 0.98
N VAL A 260 -15.95 -7.98 -0.24
CA VAL A 260 -17.36 -7.76 -0.56
C VAL A 260 -17.81 -8.91 -1.47
N LYS A 261 -19.09 -9.27 -1.39
CA LYS A 261 -19.69 -10.25 -2.29
C LYS A 261 -20.79 -9.57 -3.09
N ASN A 262 -20.82 -9.80 -4.41
CA ASN A 262 -21.88 -9.35 -5.30
C ASN A 262 -22.78 -10.56 -5.59
N LEU A 263 -24.08 -10.43 -5.34
CA LEU A 263 -25.01 -11.53 -5.53
C LEU A 263 -25.46 -11.56 -7.00
N ASP A 264 -25.26 -12.71 -7.63
CA ASP A 264 -25.72 -12.96 -9.01
C ASP A 264 -27.24 -13.08 -9.03
N LEU A 265 -27.89 -12.16 -9.70
CA LEU A 265 -29.33 -12.16 -9.91
C LEU A 265 -29.70 -12.47 -11.35
N THR A 266 -28.74 -12.64 -12.24
CA THR A 266 -28.98 -13.01 -13.64
C THR A 266 -29.60 -14.40 -13.70
N GLY A 267 -30.77 -14.51 -14.32
CA GLY A 267 -31.51 -15.75 -14.38
C GLY A 267 -32.22 -16.15 -13.09
N LYS A 268 -32.02 -15.42 -12.00
CA LYS A 268 -32.74 -15.68 -10.74
C LYS A 268 -33.97 -14.78 -10.64
N GLY A 269 -35.10 -15.36 -10.39
CA GLY A 269 -36.34 -14.63 -10.16
C GLY A 269 -36.28 -13.91 -8.81
N GLY A 270 -37.11 -12.90 -8.68
CA GLY A 270 -37.26 -12.18 -7.43
C GLY A 270 -38.33 -11.11 -7.58
N TYR A 271 -38.62 -10.43 -6.47
CA TYR A 271 -39.71 -9.45 -6.42
C TYR A 271 -39.24 -8.15 -5.79
N TYR A 272 -39.70 -7.03 -6.35
CA TYR A 272 -39.71 -5.74 -5.67
C TYR A 272 -41.08 -5.55 -5.04
N VAL A 273 -41.12 -5.29 -3.75
CA VAL A 273 -42.35 -4.96 -3.02
C VAL A 273 -42.15 -3.59 -2.41
N SER A 274 -42.96 -2.62 -2.81
CA SER A 274 -42.82 -1.25 -2.29
C SER A 274 -43.27 -1.16 -0.83
N ALA A 275 -42.87 -0.10 -0.14
CA ALA A 275 -43.50 0.26 1.13
C ALA A 275 -45.01 0.50 0.89
N VAL A 276 -45.80 0.28 1.91
CA VAL A 276 -47.24 0.59 1.88
C VAL A 276 -47.40 2.12 1.82
N SER A 277 -48.30 2.57 0.94
CA SER A 277 -48.47 4.01 0.69
C SER A 277 -48.96 4.81 1.90
N ARG A 278 -49.73 4.18 2.79
CA ARG A 278 -50.26 4.76 4.02
C ARG A 278 -50.88 3.69 4.89
N ASP A 279 -51.10 3.99 6.13
CA ASP A 279 -51.87 3.10 7.03
C ASP A 279 -53.35 3.05 6.61
N THR A 280 -53.97 1.94 6.87
CA THR A 280 -55.43 1.77 6.70
C THR A 280 -56.14 2.15 7.99
N ASP A 281 -57.48 2.39 7.94
CA ASP A 281 -58.27 2.67 9.14
C ASP A 281 -59.65 2.02 9.02
N GLU A 282 -60.38 1.99 10.13
CA GLU A 282 -61.73 1.41 10.22
C GLU A 282 -62.76 2.16 9.39
N ASN A 283 -62.44 3.37 8.90
CA ASN A 283 -63.34 4.16 8.06
C ASN A 283 -63.15 3.87 6.57
N GLY A 284 -62.31 2.89 6.25
CA GLY A 284 -62.11 2.43 4.89
C GLY A 284 -61.02 3.12 4.11
N ILE A 285 -60.09 3.79 4.77
CA ILE A 285 -58.90 4.31 4.09
C ILE A 285 -58.07 3.13 3.59
N GLN A 286 -57.69 3.19 2.32
CA GLN A 286 -56.96 2.12 1.65
C GLN A 286 -55.46 2.46 1.54
N GLY A 287 -54.62 1.52 1.94
CA GLY A 287 -53.21 1.54 1.61
C GLY A 287 -52.95 0.65 0.41
N PHE A 288 -51.91 0.97 -0.32
CA PHE A 288 -51.52 0.14 -1.45
C PHE A 288 -49.99 0.00 -1.48
N PHE A 289 -49.57 -1.09 -2.07
CA PHE A 289 -48.16 -1.33 -2.39
C PHE A 289 -48.12 -1.94 -3.80
N THR A 290 -46.92 -1.93 -4.38
CA THR A 290 -46.73 -2.51 -5.70
C THR A 290 -45.80 -3.70 -5.60
N VAL A 291 -46.00 -4.66 -6.49
CA VAL A 291 -45.12 -5.82 -6.65
C VAL A 291 -44.69 -5.86 -8.11
N SER A 292 -43.43 -6.02 -8.37
CA SER A 292 -42.92 -6.25 -9.72
C SER A 292 -41.80 -7.29 -9.66
N LEU A 293 -41.52 -7.91 -10.79
CA LEU A 293 -40.42 -8.88 -10.89
C LEU A 293 -39.09 -8.15 -11.05
N LYS A 294 -38.04 -8.74 -10.53
CA LYS A 294 -36.69 -8.22 -10.66
C LYS A 294 -36.04 -8.52 -12.03
N SER A 295 -36.55 -9.60 -12.67
CA SER A 295 -36.03 -10.00 -13.98
C SER A 295 -37.18 -10.50 -14.84
N ALA A 296 -37.02 -10.56 -16.16
CA ALA A 296 -38.02 -11.09 -17.09
C ALA A 296 -38.20 -12.58 -16.82
N PRO A 297 -39.45 -13.03 -16.63
CA PRO A 297 -39.66 -14.45 -16.41
C PRO A 297 -39.62 -15.22 -17.74
N THR A 298 -39.27 -16.49 -17.66
CA THR A 298 -39.30 -17.39 -18.83
C THR A 298 -40.70 -17.98 -19.05
N ASP A 299 -41.59 -17.86 -18.05
CA ASP A 299 -42.96 -18.31 -18.10
C ASP A 299 -43.78 -17.46 -17.12
N ASN A 300 -45.11 -17.64 -17.09
CA ASN A 300 -45.97 -16.87 -16.21
C ASN A 300 -45.60 -17.08 -14.73
N VAL A 301 -45.57 -15.98 -13.97
CA VAL A 301 -45.33 -16.00 -12.53
C VAL A 301 -46.59 -15.51 -11.83
N THR A 302 -47.08 -16.27 -10.87
CA THR A 302 -48.22 -15.91 -10.05
C THR A 302 -47.75 -15.66 -8.62
N VAL A 303 -48.19 -14.55 -8.08
CA VAL A 303 -47.91 -14.18 -6.69
C VAL A 303 -49.23 -14.10 -5.93
N TYR A 304 -49.30 -14.77 -4.81
CA TYR A 304 -50.48 -14.73 -3.95
C TYR A 304 -50.26 -13.70 -2.85
N VAL A 305 -51.26 -12.88 -2.60
CA VAL A 305 -51.24 -11.87 -1.55
C VAL A 305 -52.36 -12.20 -0.56
N ALA A 306 -52.06 -12.17 0.72
CA ALA A 306 -53.08 -12.45 1.75
C ALA A 306 -52.81 -11.55 2.96
N SER A 307 -53.87 -11.13 3.62
CA SER A 307 -53.76 -10.44 4.90
C SER A 307 -53.42 -11.45 5.99
N SER A 308 -52.51 -11.11 6.88
CA SER A 308 -52.23 -11.94 8.06
C SER A 308 -53.35 -11.84 9.11
N ASP A 309 -54.16 -10.78 9.03
CA ASP A 309 -55.31 -10.59 9.90
C ASP A 309 -56.48 -10.03 9.07
N MET A 310 -57.43 -10.87 8.80
CA MET A 310 -58.61 -10.53 7.96
C MET A 310 -59.66 -9.69 8.71
N SER A 311 -59.51 -9.54 10.03
CA SER A 311 -60.39 -8.65 10.80
C SER A 311 -59.93 -7.20 10.76
N GLU A 312 -58.69 -6.99 10.39
CA GLU A 312 -58.09 -5.64 10.32
C GLU A 312 -57.86 -5.14 8.88
N GLY A 313 -57.87 -6.03 7.95
CA GLY A 313 -57.69 -5.59 6.57
C GLY A 313 -58.27 -6.59 5.53
N UNK A 314 -59.32 -6.14 5.01
CA UNK A 314 -59.96 -6.95 4.13
C UNK A 314 -59.87 -6.69 2.79
#